data_982e0b5f5ff60f81b4a092db0c155902
#
_entry.id   982e0b5f5ff60f81b4a092db0c155902
#
_cell.length_a   1.000
_cell.length_b   1.000
_cell.length_c   1.000
_cell.angle_alpha   90.00
_cell.angle_beta   90.00
_cell.angle_gamma   90.00
#
_symmetry.space_group_name_H-M   'P 1'
#
loop_
_entity.id
_entity.type
_entity.pdbx_description
1 polymer ?
#
loop_
_entity_poly.entity_id
_entity_poly.type
_entity_poly.pdbx_seq_one_letter_code
_entity_poly.pdbx_strand_id
1 'polypeptide(L)'
;MTIFALSSASGQSGVAVIRISGSETGNIIKSITNKDLPPPRKAKLLKINNINNSSVIDEGIILWFPSPNSYTGEDMAELHVHGSRGVITEIQNNLLSTKKCRMAEPGEFTKIAFVNGKINLLKAEAIGDLIAAETQIQIDQAQSIIRGKSFLKFQNIREKIIKILGTMEAKIDFPEEDIPENITV
;
A
#
# COMPACT_ATOMS: atom_id res chain seq x y z
N MET A 1 4.03 4.88 -12.60
CA MET A 1 5.43 4.37 -12.73
C MET A 1 5.62 3.28 -11.68
N THR A 2 6.15 2.13 -12.06
CA THR A 2 6.34 1.01 -11.12
C THR A 2 7.45 1.31 -10.11
N ILE A 3 7.19 0.97 -8.85
CA ILE A 3 8.09 1.19 -7.73
C ILE A 3 8.44 -0.12 -7.03
N PHE A 4 9.59 -0.18 -6.37
CA PHE A 4 9.95 -1.29 -5.49
C PHE A 4 10.69 -0.82 -4.25
N ALA A 5 10.62 -1.59 -3.17
CA ALA A 5 11.42 -1.38 -1.95
C ALA A 5 11.61 -2.67 -1.16
N LEU A 6 12.63 -2.68 -0.31
CA LEU A 6 12.73 -3.61 0.81
C LEU A 6 11.63 -3.24 1.82
N SER A 7 10.70 -4.17 2.07
CA SER A 7 9.55 -3.96 2.96
C SER A 7 9.73 -4.61 4.34
N SER A 8 10.73 -5.45 4.52
CA SER A 8 11.16 -5.96 5.83
C SER A 8 12.20 -5.02 6.45
N ALA A 9 12.47 -5.18 7.76
CA ALA A 9 13.51 -4.42 8.43
C ALA A 9 14.88 -4.62 7.74
N SER A 10 15.70 -3.58 7.79
CA SER A 10 17.07 -3.65 7.30
C SER A 10 17.94 -4.48 8.25
N GLY A 11 18.83 -5.31 7.69
CA GLY A 11 19.76 -6.14 8.47
C GLY A 11 19.81 -7.57 7.95
N GLN A 12 20.70 -8.36 8.53
CA GLN A 12 20.81 -9.77 8.20
C GLN A 12 19.65 -10.55 8.85
N SER A 13 18.90 -11.30 8.05
CA SER A 13 17.75 -12.07 8.49
C SER A 13 17.59 -13.36 7.68
N GLY A 14 16.80 -14.31 8.18
CA GLY A 14 16.47 -15.52 7.41
C GLY A 14 15.62 -15.22 6.17
N VAL A 15 14.77 -14.18 6.22
CA VAL A 15 13.89 -13.76 5.11
C VAL A 15 13.89 -12.25 4.99
N ALA A 16 13.97 -11.76 3.77
CA ALA A 16 13.71 -10.39 3.39
C ALA A 16 12.57 -10.33 2.37
N VAL A 17 11.75 -9.30 2.44
CA VAL A 17 10.62 -9.09 1.51
C VAL A 17 10.89 -7.86 0.67
N ILE A 18 10.99 -8.04 -0.64
CA ILE A 18 11.05 -6.93 -1.61
C ILE A 18 9.67 -6.83 -2.27
N ARG A 19 9.05 -5.68 -2.16
CA ARG A 19 7.74 -5.40 -2.75
C ARG A 19 7.90 -4.58 -4.02
N ILE A 20 7.09 -4.91 -5.03
CA ILE A 20 7.02 -4.20 -6.32
C ILE A 20 5.56 -3.85 -6.55
N SER A 21 5.25 -2.63 -7.00
CA SER A 21 3.89 -2.18 -7.34
C SER A 21 3.90 -1.28 -8.57
N GLY A 22 2.94 -1.49 -9.46
CA GLY A 22 2.74 -0.71 -10.67
C GLY A 22 2.48 -1.58 -11.91
N SER A 23 2.17 -0.93 -13.02
CA SER A 23 1.75 -1.57 -14.28
C SER A 23 2.78 -2.54 -14.88
N GLU A 24 4.08 -2.31 -14.64
CA GLU A 24 5.15 -3.16 -15.16
C GLU A 24 5.50 -4.35 -14.25
N THR A 25 4.86 -4.48 -13.09
CA THR A 25 5.20 -5.52 -12.09
C THR A 25 5.18 -6.92 -12.70
N GLY A 26 4.14 -7.25 -13.47
CA GLY A 26 4.03 -8.56 -14.12
C GLY A 26 5.16 -8.84 -15.11
N ASN A 27 5.52 -7.84 -15.93
CA ASN A 27 6.60 -7.95 -16.90
C ASN A 27 7.98 -8.10 -16.22
N ILE A 28 8.18 -7.38 -15.11
CA ILE A 28 9.41 -7.47 -14.31
C ILE A 28 9.55 -8.88 -13.74
N ILE A 29 8.49 -9.43 -13.10
CA ILE A 29 8.54 -10.78 -12.53
C ILE A 29 8.87 -11.82 -13.59
N LYS A 30 8.21 -11.76 -14.77
CA LYS A 30 8.51 -12.69 -15.88
C LYS A 30 9.97 -12.57 -16.32
N SER A 31 10.52 -11.36 -16.41
CA SER A 31 11.91 -11.15 -16.88
C SER A 31 12.96 -11.67 -15.89
N ILE A 32 12.76 -11.49 -14.57
CA ILE A 32 13.73 -11.95 -13.57
C ILE A 32 13.60 -13.43 -13.22
N THR A 33 12.45 -14.07 -13.51
CA THR A 33 12.26 -15.50 -13.22
C THR A 33 12.36 -16.39 -14.45
N ASN A 34 12.27 -15.84 -15.65
CA ASN A 34 12.11 -16.56 -16.90
C ASN A 34 10.94 -17.55 -16.87
N LYS A 35 9.88 -17.24 -16.14
CA LYS A 35 8.67 -18.04 -15.96
C LYS A 35 7.41 -17.16 -16.06
N ASP A 36 6.27 -17.82 -16.30
CA ASP A 36 4.98 -17.15 -16.17
C ASP A 36 4.67 -16.78 -14.72
N LEU A 37 3.79 -15.78 -14.57
CA LEU A 37 3.35 -15.30 -13.26
C LEU A 37 2.75 -16.43 -12.42
N PRO A 38 3.02 -16.46 -11.12
CA PRO A 38 2.32 -17.35 -10.21
C PRO A 38 0.81 -17.10 -10.27
N PRO A 39 -0.02 -18.13 -9.99
CA PRO A 39 -1.44 -17.87 -9.76
C PRO A 39 -1.63 -16.82 -8.66
N PRO A 40 -2.65 -15.93 -8.79
CA PRO A 40 -2.89 -14.87 -7.81
C PRO A 40 -2.96 -15.40 -6.37
N ARG A 41 -2.22 -14.75 -5.46
CA ARG A 41 -2.17 -15.04 -4.02
C ARG A 41 -1.74 -16.46 -3.64
N LYS A 42 -1.08 -17.17 -4.57
CA LYS A 42 -0.46 -18.46 -4.28
C LYS A 42 1.05 -18.29 -4.21
N ALA A 43 1.63 -18.79 -3.14
CA ALA A 43 3.07 -18.83 -2.95
C ALA A 43 3.69 -19.81 -3.95
N LYS A 44 4.69 -19.38 -4.71
CA LYS A 44 5.43 -20.22 -5.65
C LYS A 44 6.91 -20.02 -5.48
N LEU A 45 7.63 -21.10 -5.24
CA LEU A 45 9.09 -21.09 -5.19
C LEU A 45 9.64 -20.98 -6.62
N LEU A 46 10.45 -19.94 -6.87
CA LEU A 46 11.05 -19.66 -8.17
C LEU A 46 12.49 -19.16 -8.00
N LYS A 47 13.32 -19.45 -8.98
CA LYS A 47 14.66 -18.87 -9.11
C LYS A 47 14.53 -17.43 -9.60
N ILE A 48 15.28 -16.54 -8.98
CA ILE A 48 15.43 -15.14 -9.37
C ILE A 48 16.78 -15.03 -10.09
N ASN A 49 16.73 -14.71 -11.36
CA ASN A 49 17.89 -14.67 -12.23
C ASN A 49 18.31 -13.22 -12.50
N ASN A 50 19.59 -12.99 -12.63
CA ASN A 50 20.14 -11.74 -13.15
C ASN A 50 19.80 -11.61 -14.64
N ILE A 51 19.19 -10.50 -15.04
CA ILE A 51 18.72 -10.27 -16.42
C ILE A 51 19.86 -10.11 -17.43
N ASN A 52 21.07 -9.73 -16.96
CA ASN A 52 22.20 -9.45 -17.83
C ASN A 52 23.02 -10.71 -18.17
N ASN A 53 23.15 -11.63 -17.20
CA ASN A 53 24.02 -12.80 -17.36
C ASN A 53 23.32 -14.14 -17.07
N SER A 54 22.02 -14.09 -16.76
CA SER A 54 21.17 -15.26 -16.43
C SER A 54 21.65 -16.10 -15.23
N SER A 55 22.59 -15.62 -14.44
CA SER A 55 22.99 -16.30 -13.20
C SER A 55 21.87 -16.25 -12.18
N VAL A 56 21.74 -17.30 -11.37
CA VAL A 56 20.79 -17.34 -10.28
C VAL A 56 21.29 -16.45 -9.14
N ILE A 57 20.51 -15.45 -8.74
CA ILE A 57 20.80 -14.59 -7.59
C ILE A 57 20.33 -15.28 -6.30
N ASP A 58 19.10 -15.80 -6.32
CA ASP A 58 18.49 -16.48 -5.17
C ASP A 58 17.35 -17.39 -5.64
N GLU A 59 16.88 -18.25 -4.75
CA GLU A 59 15.64 -19.02 -4.92
C GLU A 59 14.69 -18.66 -3.79
N GLY A 60 13.56 -18.05 -4.13
CA GLY A 60 12.64 -17.48 -3.17
C GLY A 60 11.17 -17.67 -3.52
N ILE A 61 10.31 -17.34 -2.56
CA ILE A 61 8.87 -17.38 -2.78
C ILE A 61 8.42 -16.09 -3.43
N ILE A 62 7.64 -16.22 -4.51
CA ILE A 62 7.01 -15.09 -5.19
C ILE A 62 5.50 -15.17 -5.00
N LEU A 63 4.93 -14.04 -4.56
CA LEU A 63 3.50 -13.82 -4.46
C LEU A 63 3.09 -12.77 -5.49
N TRP A 64 2.00 -13.06 -6.20
CA TRP A 64 1.42 -12.17 -7.20
C TRP A 64 0.03 -11.68 -6.76
N PHE A 65 -0.20 -10.37 -6.86
CA PHE A 65 -1.45 -9.71 -6.50
C PHE A 65 -1.90 -8.82 -7.65
N PRO A 66 -2.76 -9.31 -8.57
CA PRO A 66 -3.26 -8.49 -9.66
C PRO A 66 -4.17 -7.37 -9.17
N SER A 67 -4.14 -6.26 -9.87
CA SER A 67 -5.09 -5.16 -9.74
C SER A 67 -6.54 -5.65 -9.95
N PRO A 68 -7.55 -5.08 -9.27
CA PRO A 68 -7.45 -4.05 -8.21
C PRO A 68 -7.26 -4.65 -6.81
N ASN A 69 -7.07 -5.95 -6.70
CA ASN A 69 -7.10 -6.70 -5.45
C ASN A 69 -5.71 -6.83 -4.81
N SER A 70 -4.98 -5.74 -4.68
CA SER A 70 -3.68 -5.61 -4.01
C SER A 70 -3.74 -4.55 -2.90
N TYR A 71 -2.65 -4.37 -2.16
CA TYR A 71 -2.53 -3.32 -1.15
C TYR A 71 -2.64 -1.92 -1.75
N THR A 72 -1.93 -1.68 -2.85
CA THR A 72 -1.91 -0.39 -3.55
C THR A 72 -3.10 -0.19 -4.49
N GLY A 73 -3.81 -1.26 -4.85
CA GLY A 73 -4.82 -1.27 -5.92
C GLY A 73 -4.22 -1.44 -7.32
N GLU A 74 -2.90 -1.43 -7.45
CA GLU A 74 -2.19 -1.73 -8.70
C GLU A 74 -1.75 -3.19 -8.75
N ASP A 75 -1.18 -3.62 -9.88
CA ASP A 75 -0.46 -4.89 -9.96
C ASP A 75 0.70 -4.89 -8.98
N MET A 76 0.78 -5.90 -8.12
CA MET A 76 1.77 -5.97 -7.05
C MET A 76 2.38 -7.37 -6.94
N ALA A 77 3.66 -7.43 -6.57
CA ALA A 77 4.33 -8.67 -6.25
C ALA A 77 5.20 -8.53 -4.99
N GLU A 78 5.40 -9.63 -4.30
CA GLU A 78 6.35 -9.74 -3.21
C GLU A 78 7.33 -10.88 -3.49
N LEU A 79 8.62 -10.55 -3.35
CA LEU A 79 9.73 -11.48 -3.43
C LEU A 79 10.22 -11.76 -2.00
N HIS A 80 10.00 -12.96 -1.52
CA HIS A 80 10.49 -13.43 -0.23
C HIS A 80 11.78 -14.19 -0.46
N VAL A 81 12.89 -13.57 -0.12
CA VAL A 81 14.26 -14.00 -0.45
C VAL A 81 15.11 -14.11 0.80
N HIS A 82 16.30 -14.68 0.71
CA HIS A 82 17.23 -14.68 1.84
C HIS A 82 17.68 -13.27 2.19
N GLY A 83 17.65 -12.95 3.48
CA GLY A 83 17.91 -11.61 4.01
C GLY A 83 19.39 -11.27 4.15
N SER A 84 20.26 -11.70 3.24
CA SER A 84 21.64 -11.23 3.20
C SER A 84 21.76 -9.90 2.46
N ARG A 85 22.67 -9.03 2.90
CA ARG A 85 22.91 -7.74 2.20
C ARG A 85 23.27 -7.95 0.72
N GLY A 86 24.04 -8.98 0.41
CA GLY A 86 24.45 -9.29 -0.97
C GLY A 86 23.24 -9.61 -1.86
N VAL A 87 22.36 -10.52 -1.41
CA VAL A 87 21.15 -10.92 -2.16
C VAL A 87 20.22 -9.72 -2.34
N ILE A 88 19.95 -8.96 -1.28
CA ILE A 88 19.07 -7.79 -1.35
C ILE A 88 19.62 -6.76 -2.34
N THR A 89 20.89 -6.40 -2.25
CA THR A 89 21.54 -5.42 -3.13
C THR A 89 21.51 -5.89 -4.58
N GLU A 90 21.84 -7.16 -4.83
CA GLU A 90 21.88 -7.72 -6.18
C GLU A 90 20.47 -7.74 -6.80
N ILE A 91 19.44 -8.11 -6.06
CA ILE A 91 18.04 -8.06 -6.55
C ILE A 91 17.62 -6.61 -6.84
N GLN A 92 17.96 -5.64 -5.97
CA GLN A 92 17.64 -4.23 -6.20
C GLN A 92 18.32 -3.70 -7.47
N ASN A 93 19.61 -4.01 -7.67
CA ASN A 93 20.35 -3.64 -8.87
C ASN A 93 19.76 -4.31 -10.13
N ASN A 94 19.37 -5.57 -10.03
CA ASN A 94 18.71 -6.31 -11.09
C ASN A 94 17.36 -5.69 -11.48
N LEU A 95 16.56 -5.26 -10.51
CA LEU A 95 15.29 -4.54 -10.74
C LEU A 95 15.54 -3.20 -11.43
N LEU A 96 16.50 -2.40 -10.98
CA LEU A 96 16.90 -1.13 -11.62
C LEU A 96 17.37 -1.34 -13.06
N SER A 97 18.11 -2.42 -13.32
CA SER A 97 18.61 -2.76 -14.66
C SER A 97 17.50 -3.04 -15.67
N THR A 98 16.28 -3.38 -15.21
CA THR A 98 15.11 -3.52 -16.09
C THR A 98 14.70 -2.19 -16.74
N LYS A 99 15.05 -1.05 -16.14
CA LYS A 99 14.62 0.31 -16.51
C LYS A 99 13.09 0.51 -16.50
N LYS A 100 12.36 -0.41 -15.87
CA LYS A 100 10.88 -0.40 -15.79
C LYS A 100 10.37 0.04 -14.42
N CYS A 101 11.24 0.13 -13.43
CA CYS A 101 10.89 0.53 -12.07
C CYS A 101 11.99 1.36 -11.44
N ARG A 102 11.64 2.02 -10.34
CA ARG A 102 12.55 2.78 -9.48
C ARG A 102 12.36 2.39 -8.02
N MET A 103 13.31 2.78 -7.17
CA MET A 103 13.10 2.69 -5.73
C MET A 103 11.93 3.57 -5.28
N ALA A 104 11.15 3.05 -4.35
CA ALA A 104 10.07 3.77 -3.72
C ALA A 104 10.61 4.77 -2.69
N GLU A 105 9.91 5.89 -2.54
CA GLU A 105 10.10 6.80 -1.42
C GLU A 105 9.50 6.23 -0.12
N PRO A 106 9.94 6.67 1.06
CA PRO A 106 9.32 6.27 2.32
C PRO A 106 7.80 6.54 2.32
N GLY A 107 7.01 5.52 2.67
CA GLY A 107 5.54 5.62 2.70
C GLY A 107 4.84 5.59 1.34
N GLU A 108 5.56 5.49 0.22
CA GLU A 108 4.96 5.64 -1.12
C GLU A 108 3.91 4.57 -1.46
N PHE A 109 4.08 3.32 -1.03
CA PHE A 109 3.05 2.29 -1.21
C PHE A 109 1.73 2.65 -0.52
N THR A 110 1.82 3.20 0.69
CA THR A 110 0.64 3.66 1.46
C THR A 110 0.01 4.88 0.82
N LYS A 111 0.82 5.80 0.30
CA LYS A 111 0.35 6.97 -0.47
C LYS A 111 -0.42 6.54 -1.72
N ILE A 112 0.09 5.58 -2.48
CA ILE A 112 -0.60 5.03 -3.66
C ILE A 112 -1.91 4.35 -3.24
N ALA A 113 -1.90 3.56 -2.17
CA ALA A 113 -3.12 2.94 -1.65
C ALA A 113 -4.19 3.98 -1.25
N PHE A 114 -3.78 5.11 -0.67
CA PHE A 114 -4.67 6.22 -0.35
C PHE A 114 -5.23 6.89 -1.62
N VAL A 115 -4.37 7.23 -2.58
CA VAL A 115 -4.79 7.86 -3.85
C VAL A 115 -5.74 6.96 -4.63
N ASN A 116 -5.52 5.65 -4.63
CA ASN A 116 -6.38 4.66 -5.27
C ASN A 116 -7.65 4.30 -4.45
N GLY A 117 -7.92 5.00 -3.35
CA GLY A 117 -9.11 4.80 -2.52
C GLY A 117 -9.16 3.47 -1.78
N LYS A 118 -8.03 2.76 -1.63
CA LYS A 118 -7.95 1.48 -0.89
C LYS A 118 -8.00 1.69 0.62
N ILE A 119 -7.50 2.82 1.07
CA ILE A 119 -7.47 3.25 2.47
C ILE A 119 -7.80 4.74 2.57
N ASN A 120 -8.34 5.18 3.71
CA ASN A 120 -8.47 6.60 4.02
C ASN A 120 -7.22 7.13 4.76
N LEU A 121 -7.13 8.46 4.93
CA LEU A 121 -6.00 9.10 5.57
C LEU A 121 -5.76 8.61 7.00
N LEU A 122 -6.82 8.51 7.81
CA LEU A 122 -6.72 8.01 9.19
C LEU A 122 -6.12 6.60 9.26
N LYS A 123 -6.51 5.74 8.31
CA LYS A 123 -5.95 4.39 8.22
C LYS A 123 -4.50 4.40 7.77
N ALA A 124 -4.12 5.32 6.87
CA ALA A 124 -2.74 5.47 6.42
C ALA A 124 -1.83 5.90 7.59
N GLU A 125 -2.25 6.86 8.40
CA GLU A 125 -1.55 7.30 9.62
C GLU A 125 -1.45 6.16 10.65
N ALA A 126 -2.57 5.49 10.93
CA ALA A 126 -2.61 4.40 11.90
C ALA A 126 -1.75 3.17 11.51
N ILE A 127 -1.51 2.95 10.21
CA ILE A 127 -0.54 1.93 9.76
C ILE A 127 0.88 2.33 10.18
N GLY A 128 1.23 3.62 10.05
CA GLY A 128 2.52 4.13 10.53
C GLY A 128 2.67 3.95 12.04
N ASP A 129 1.64 4.33 12.79
CA ASP A 129 1.61 4.16 14.26
C ASP A 129 1.73 2.70 14.68
N LEU A 130 1.05 1.79 13.96
CA LEU A 130 1.12 0.36 14.23
C LEU A 130 2.53 -0.22 14.00
N ILE A 131 3.21 0.25 12.96
CA ILE A 131 4.59 -0.17 12.65
C ILE A 131 5.57 0.35 13.70
N ALA A 132 5.33 1.55 14.25
CA ALA A 132 6.17 2.19 15.27
C ALA A 132 5.79 1.80 16.70
N ALA A 133 4.72 1.02 16.90
CA ALA A 133 4.23 0.67 18.24
C ALA A 133 5.20 -0.22 19.01
N GLU A 134 5.53 0.18 20.23
CA GLU A 134 6.40 -0.56 21.17
C GLU A 134 5.63 -1.16 22.33
N THR A 135 4.37 -0.76 22.54
CA THR A 135 3.53 -1.22 23.65
C THR A 135 2.18 -1.74 23.18
N GLN A 136 1.56 -2.64 23.99
CA GLN A 136 0.24 -3.17 23.69
C GLN A 136 -0.82 -2.06 23.56
N ILE A 137 -0.74 -1.01 24.38
CA ILE A 137 -1.68 0.13 24.32
C ILE A 137 -1.59 0.85 22.98
N GLN A 138 -0.38 1.07 22.46
CA GLN A 138 -0.16 1.69 21.14
C GLN A 138 -0.72 0.80 20.01
N ILE A 139 -0.51 -0.51 20.10
CA ILE A 139 -1.07 -1.48 19.13
C ILE A 139 -2.59 -1.40 19.15
N ASP A 140 -3.23 -1.45 20.32
CA ASP A 140 -4.69 -1.42 20.47
C ASP A 140 -5.28 -0.11 19.94
N GLN A 141 -4.61 1.02 20.20
CA GLN A 141 -5.01 2.33 19.68
C GLN A 141 -4.95 2.38 18.16
N ALA A 142 -3.81 2.01 17.56
CA ALA A 142 -3.64 1.99 16.11
C ALA A 142 -4.67 1.07 15.43
N GLN A 143 -4.86 -0.15 15.96
CA GLN A 143 -5.86 -1.08 15.45
C GLN A 143 -7.30 -0.56 15.58
N SER A 144 -7.62 0.17 16.66
CA SER A 144 -8.94 0.80 16.82
C SER A 144 -9.23 1.81 15.71
N ILE A 145 -8.23 2.59 15.31
CA ILE A 145 -8.33 3.54 14.19
C ILE A 145 -8.44 2.79 12.86
N ILE A 146 -7.61 1.76 12.62
CA ILE A 146 -7.64 0.93 11.40
C ILE A 146 -9.03 0.28 11.21
N ARG A 147 -9.68 -0.16 12.31
CA ARG A 147 -11.03 -0.72 12.29
C ARG A 147 -12.15 0.32 12.07
N GLY A 148 -11.80 1.60 11.95
CA GLY A 148 -12.72 2.66 11.56
C GLY A 148 -13.53 3.30 12.70
N LYS A 149 -13.23 3.02 13.98
CA LYS A 149 -14.00 3.63 15.10
C LYS A 149 -13.93 5.16 15.07
N SER A 150 -12.77 5.72 14.82
CA SER A 150 -12.57 7.17 14.70
C SER A 150 -13.21 7.71 13.42
N PHE A 151 -13.09 7.00 12.30
CA PHE A 151 -13.68 7.40 11.03
C PHE A 151 -15.19 7.58 11.12
N LEU A 152 -15.90 6.64 11.74
CA LEU A 152 -17.36 6.73 11.93
C LEU A 152 -17.76 7.96 12.76
N LYS A 153 -17.00 8.31 13.79
CA LYS A 153 -17.24 9.52 14.58
C LYS A 153 -17.07 10.79 13.76
N PHE A 154 -15.97 10.88 13.01
CA PHE A 154 -15.71 12.04 12.15
C PHE A 154 -16.72 12.14 11.00
N GLN A 155 -17.14 11.03 10.43
CA GLN A 155 -18.16 11.00 9.39
C GLN A 155 -19.49 11.57 9.92
N ASN A 156 -19.93 11.17 11.10
CA ASN A 156 -21.15 11.70 11.75
C ASN A 156 -21.04 13.22 12.00
N ILE A 157 -19.90 13.68 12.51
CA ILE A 157 -19.66 15.13 12.70
C ILE A 157 -19.72 15.87 11.37
N ARG A 158 -19.06 15.35 10.33
CA ARG A 158 -19.04 15.92 8.99
C ARG A 158 -20.46 16.04 8.41
N GLU A 159 -21.27 14.99 8.52
CA GLU A 159 -22.66 15.00 8.04
C GLU A 159 -23.51 16.07 8.76
N LYS A 160 -23.33 16.23 10.07
CA LYS A 160 -24.01 17.29 10.84
C LYS A 160 -23.57 18.68 10.38
N ILE A 161 -22.26 18.91 10.19
CA ILE A 161 -21.72 20.19 9.73
C ILE A 161 -22.23 20.51 8.32
N ILE A 162 -22.24 19.55 7.40
CA ILE A 162 -22.77 19.75 6.03
C ILE A 162 -24.27 20.11 6.07
N LYS A 163 -25.03 19.45 6.92
CA LYS A 163 -26.46 19.76 7.09
C LYS A 163 -26.66 21.20 7.58
N ILE A 164 -25.90 21.63 8.60
CA ILE A 164 -25.94 23.00 9.13
C ILE A 164 -25.55 24.01 8.03
N LEU A 165 -24.46 23.74 7.32
CA LEU A 165 -23.98 24.62 6.25
C LEU A 165 -25.03 24.77 5.15
N GLY A 166 -25.60 23.67 4.64
CA GLY A 166 -26.65 23.72 3.63
C GLY A 166 -27.88 24.48 4.10
N THR A 167 -28.27 24.38 5.38
CA THR A 167 -29.37 25.17 5.96
C THR A 167 -29.03 26.66 5.99
N MET A 168 -27.79 27.02 6.34
CA MET A 168 -27.34 28.42 6.35
C MET A 168 -27.29 29.00 4.94
N GLU A 169 -26.75 28.27 3.97
CA GLU A 169 -26.72 28.66 2.55
C GLU A 169 -28.15 28.87 2.01
N ALA A 170 -29.08 27.95 2.28
CA ALA A 170 -30.45 28.09 1.88
C ALA A 170 -31.12 29.35 2.46
N LYS A 171 -30.85 29.71 3.73
CA LYS A 171 -31.35 30.94 4.35
C LYS A 171 -30.76 32.21 3.76
N ILE A 172 -29.55 32.16 3.24
CA ILE A 172 -28.89 33.31 2.59
C ILE A 172 -29.42 33.48 1.17
N ASP A 173 -29.58 32.37 0.43
CA ASP A 173 -29.98 32.41 -0.99
C ASP A 173 -31.47 32.63 -1.19
N PHE A 174 -32.29 32.19 -0.22
CA PHE A 174 -33.76 32.28 -0.25
C PHE A 174 -34.32 32.92 1.03
N PRO A 175 -34.03 34.20 1.28
CA PRO A 175 -34.43 34.89 2.53
C PRO A 175 -35.93 35.10 2.68
N GLU A 176 -36.72 34.98 1.60
CA GLU A 176 -38.16 35.17 1.60
C GLU A 176 -38.94 33.83 1.72
N GLU A 177 -38.28 32.69 1.71
CA GLU A 177 -38.89 31.39 1.88
C GLU A 177 -38.89 30.96 3.36
N ASP A 178 -40.07 30.56 3.89
CA ASP A 178 -40.22 29.96 5.21
C ASP A 178 -39.52 28.58 5.27
N ILE A 179 -38.24 28.58 5.58
CA ILE A 179 -37.51 27.33 5.79
C ILE A 179 -37.98 26.72 7.12
N PRO A 180 -38.50 25.48 7.13
CA PRO A 180 -39.02 24.85 8.35
C PRO A 180 -37.99 24.85 9.48
N GLU A 181 -38.39 25.32 10.66
CA GLU A 181 -37.52 25.39 11.87
C GLU A 181 -36.99 24.03 12.32
N ASN A 182 -37.57 22.92 11.92
CA ASN A 182 -37.19 21.56 12.26
C ASN A 182 -35.94 21.03 11.51
N ILE A 183 -35.28 21.84 10.68
CA ILE A 183 -34.04 21.47 10.00
C ILE A 183 -32.81 21.82 10.86
N THR A 184 -32.98 22.55 11.94
CA THR A 184 -31.95 22.84 12.91
C THR A 184 -31.84 21.72 13.95
N VAL A 185 -30.81 20.83 13.75
CA VAL A 185 -30.17 19.84 14.64
C VAL A 185 -31.00 18.65 15.03
#